data_8d05860e3372dcce4004e2e6b450b8fc
#
_entry.id   8d05860e3372dcce4004e2e6b450b8fc
#
_cell.length_a   1.000
_cell.length_b   1.000
_cell.length_c   1.000
_cell.angle_alpha   90.00
_cell.angle_beta   90.00
_cell.angle_gamma   90.00
#
_symmetry.space_group_name_H-M   'P 1'
#
loop_
_entity.id
_entity.type
_entity.pdbx_description
1 polymer ?
#
loop_
_entity_poly.entity_id
_entity_poly.type
_entity_poly.pdbx_seq_one_letter_code
_entity_poly.pdbx_strand_id
1 'polypeptide(L)'
;MTQAQTQFADRNLDCTQRGWGITPIIGVDYRTGKWNFGARYEFTTKFNIENNTKVDDTGMFQDGVNTHNDLPGILAFGAQYEVTKTLRAMASYHYFFDKDARMDRNKQRALSGNTQEYLAGMEWDVLPAVTVSAGGQRTKYGLGDGGYLSDMSFVTSSYSVGFGAKISIAKNAKLNIAYFWTHYEHFKKSYDQTIAAAGQSVDVHNTDDFTRTNKVLGVGLDIDF
;
A
#
# COMPACT_ATOMS: atom_id res chain seq x y z
N MET A 1 -27.26 5.07 -32.65
CA MET A 1 -27.18 5.68 -31.29
C MET A 1 -26.44 7.00 -31.43
N THR A 2 -26.95 8.09 -30.83
CA THR A 2 -26.23 9.37 -30.80
C THR A 2 -25.06 9.29 -29.81
N GLN A 3 -23.99 10.09 -30.00
CA GLN A 3 -22.84 10.12 -29.06
C GLN A 3 -23.28 10.30 -27.61
N ALA A 4 -24.33 11.07 -27.33
CA ALA A 4 -24.88 11.26 -25.99
C ALA A 4 -25.46 9.96 -25.39
N GLN A 5 -26.09 9.11 -26.20
CA GLN A 5 -26.64 7.82 -25.73
C GLN A 5 -25.54 6.82 -25.42
N THR A 6 -24.39 6.90 -26.10
CA THR A 6 -23.23 6.04 -25.82
C THR A 6 -22.52 6.45 -24.52
N GLN A 7 -22.58 7.72 -24.13
CA GLN A 7 -21.93 8.24 -22.94
C GLN A 7 -22.62 7.83 -21.62
N PHE A 8 -23.94 7.54 -21.67
CA PHE A 8 -24.75 7.11 -20.52
C PHE A 8 -25.17 5.64 -20.58
N ALA A 9 -24.65 4.87 -21.53
CA ALA A 9 -24.91 3.43 -21.61
C ALA A 9 -24.12 2.69 -20.53
N ASP A 10 -24.71 1.61 -20.00
CA ASP A 10 -23.99 0.67 -19.13
C ASP A 10 -22.75 0.15 -19.86
N ARG A 11 -21.65 0.05 -19.13
CA ARG A 11 -20.37 -0.42 -19.66
C ARG A 11 -19.94 -1.67 -18.92
N ASN A 12 -19.63 -2.71 -19.68
CA ASN A 12 -19.15 -3.97 -19.16
C ASN A 12 -17.63 -4.06 -19.31
N LEU A 13 -16.98 -4.62 -18.31
CA LEU A 13 -15.55 -4.92 -18.32
C LEU A 13 -15.32 -6.31 -17.76
N ASP A 14 -14.75 -7.21 -18.59
CA ASP A 14 -14.21 -8.51 -18.16
C ASP A 14 -12.75 -8.58 -18.60
N CYS A 15 -11.86 -8.19 -17.69
CA CYS A 15 -10.42 -8.15 -17.91
C CYS A 15 -9.67 -8.84 -16.77
N THR A 16 -8.79 -9.74 -17.13
CA THR A 16 -7.83 -10.35 -16.20
C THR A 16 -6.44 -9.79 -16.52
N GLN A 17 -5.75 -9.30 -15.47
CA GLN A 17 -4.40 -8.80 -15.61
C GLN A 17 -3.40 -9.77 -14.98
N ARG A 18 -2.30 -10.04 -15.67
CA ARG A 18 -1.23 -10.94 -15.18
C ARG A 18 0.13 -10.32 -15.41
N GLY A 19 1.03 -10.58 -14.46
CA GLY A 19 2.42 -10.18 -14.55
C GLY A 19 3.26 -10.90 -13.49
N TRP A 20 4.58 -10.81 -13.62
CA TRP A 20 5.53 -11.34 -12.63
C TRP A 20 6.77 -10.46 -12.59
N GLY A 21 7.49 -10.52 -11.50
CA GLY A 21 8.74 -9.78 -11.31
C GLY A 21 9.58 -10.40 -10.21
N ILE A 22 10.86 -10.01 -10.16
CA ILE A 22 11.81 -10.45 -9.13
C ILE A 22 12.33 -9.21 -8.43
N THR A 23 12.28 -9.23 -7.08
CA THR A 23 12.82 -8.19 -6.22
C THR A 23 14.06 -8.71 -5.52
N PRO A 24 15.28 -8.31 -5.90
CA PRO A 24 16.46 -8.55 -5.07
C PRO A 24 16.35 -7.77 -3.76
N ILE A 25 16.77 -8.39 -2.66
CA ILE A 25 16.77 -7.77 -1.33
C ILE A 25 18.13 -8.00 -0.70
N ILE A 26 18.72 -6.93 -0.16
CA ILE A 26 19.92 -7.00 0.67
C ILE A 26 19.62 -6.39 2.03
N GLY A 27 20.18 -6.97 3.07
CA GLY A 27 19.97 -6.46 4.42
C GLY A 27 21.12 -6.79 5.35
N VAL A 28 21.21 -6.04 6.42
CA VAL A 28 22.16 -6.23 7.51
C VAL A 28 21.43 -6.09 8.83
N ASP A 29 21.78 -6.94 9.77
CA ASP A 29 21.33 -6.89 11.16
C ASP A 29 22.56 -6.88 12.08
N TYR A 30 22.57 -5.96 13.05
CA TYR A 30 23.67 -5.77 13.96
C TYR A 30 23.18 -5.65 15.39
N ARG A 31 23.59 -6.57 16.26
CA ARG A 31 23.24 -6.58 17.67
C ARG A 31 24.43 -6.20 18.53
N THR A 32 24.22 -5.26 19.46
CA THR A 32 25.22 -4.85 20.46
C THR A 32 24.55 -4.47 21.78
N GLY A 33 24.93 -5.17 22.86
CA GLY A 33 24.33 -4.99 24.17
C GLY A 33 22.81 -5.19 24.14
N LYS A 34 22.06 -4.14 24.49
CA LYS A 34 20.59 -4.12 24.48
C LYS A 34 19.98 -3.62 23.16
N TRP A 35 20.82 -3.27 22.18
CA TRP A 35 20.39 -2.73 20.91
C TRP A 35 20.47 -3.78 19.82
N ASN A 36 19.48 -3.75 18.93
CA ASN A 36 19.50 -4.39 17.64
C ASN A 36 19.17 -3.37 16.55
N PHE A 37 20.00 -3.27 15.52
CA PHE A 37 19.83 -2.36 14.38
C PHE A 37 19.68 -3.18 13.12
N GLY A 38 18.70 -2.82 12.31
CA GLY A 38 18.47 -3.43 10.99
C GLY A 38 18.47 -2.38 9.90
N ALA A 39 19.04 -2.72 8.74
CA ALA A 39 18.89 -1.96 7.53
C ALA A 39 18.60 -2.91 6.36
N ARG A 40 17.70 -2.51 5.47
CA ARG A 40 17.29 -3.31 4.31
C ARG A 40 17.10 -2.42 3.10
N TYR A 41 17.57 -2.88 1.96
CA TYR A 41 17.28 -2.29 0.66
C TYR A 41 16.62 -3.33 -0.25
N GLU A 42 15.43 -3.02 -0.71
CA GLU A 42 14.70 -3.76 -1.73
C GLU A 42 14.83 -3.00 -3.04
N PHE A 43 15.31 -3.68 -4.08
CA PHE A 43 15.45 -3.07 -5.39
C PHE A 43 14.08 -2.90 -6.06
N THR A 44 13.97 -1.90 -6.92
CA THR A 44 12.79 -1.72 -7.76
C THR A 44 12.50 -2.99 -8.56
N THR A 45 11.30 -3.53 -8.38
CA THR A 45 10.84 -4.66 -9.19
C THR A 45 10.27 -4.14 -10.49
N LYS A 46 10.92 -4.47 -11.59
CA LYS A 46 10.34 -4.23 -12.92
C LYS A 46 9.18 -5.19 -13.14
N PHE A 47 8.00 -4.62 -13.30
CA PHE A 47 6.77 -5.39 -13.38
C PHE A 47 5.92 -4.88 -14.53
N ASN A 48 5.62 -5.75 -15.50
CA ASN A 48 4.70 -5.47 -16.57
C ASN A 48 3.43 -6.28 -16.37
N ILE A 49 2.29 -5.63 -16.54
CA ILE A 49 0.97 -6.25 -16.46
C ILE A 49 0.43 -6.36 -17.87
N GLU A 50 0.10 -7.58 -18.29
CA GLU A 50 -0.56 -7.88 -19.55
C GLU A 50 -2.06 -8.01 -19.33
N ASN A 51 -2.84 -7.33 -20.15
CA ASN A 51 -4.29 -7.43 -20.17
C ASN A 51 -4.71 -8.68 -20.95
N ASN A 52 -5.58 -9.49 -20.35
CA ASN A 52 -6.36 -10.54 -21.02
C ASN A 52 -7.83 -10.13 -20.90
N THR A 53 -8.33 -9.48 -21.93
CA THR A 53 -9.62 -8.80 -21.93
C THR A 53 -10.59 -9.51 -22.83
N LYS A 54 -11.76 -9.90 -22.28
CA LYS A 54 -12.85 -10.51 -23.03
C LYS A 54 -13.89 -9.49 -23.47
N VAL A 55 -14.15 -8.50 -22.60
CA VAL A 55 -15.09 -7.41 -22.84
C VAL A 55 -14.48 -6.13 -22.32
N ASP A 56 -14.49 -5.06 -23.12
CA ASP A 56 -14.03 -3.74 -22.70
C ASP A 56 -14.86 -2.63 -23.37
N ASP A 57 -16.02 -2.37 -22.82
CA ASP A 57 -16.87 -1.24 -23.25
C ASP A 57 -16.30 0.10 -22.75
N THR A 58 -15.28 0.07 -21.88
CA THR A 58 -14.64 1.28 -21.33
C THR A 58 -13.54 1.82 -22.25
N GLY A 59 -12.94 0.97 -23.06
CA GLY A 59 -11.79 1.27 -23.91
C GLY A 59 -10.47 1.47 -23.14
N MET A 60 -10.44 1.14 -21.84
CA MET A 60 -9.28 1.36 -20.98
C MET A 60 -8.35 0.14 -20.88
N PHE A 61 -8.86 -1.07 -21.18
CA PHE A 61 -8.16 -2.33 -20.95
C PHE A 61 -8.06 -3.16 -22.22
N GLN A 62 -7.51 -2.58 -23.27
CA GLN A 62 -7.35 -3.25 -24.55
C GLN A 62 -6.59 -4.58 -24.39
N ASP A 63 -7.11 -5.64 -25.02
CA ASP A 63 -6.54 -6.99 -24.94
C ASP A 63 -5.10 -7.05 -25.47
N GLY A 64 -4.24 -7.84 -24.77
CA GLY A 64 -2.82 -8.03 -25.12
C GLY A 64 -1.92 -6.83 -24.84
N VAL A 65 -2.47 -5.71 -24.34
CA VAL A 65 -1.64 -4.54 -24.00
C VAL A 65 -0.85 -4.78 -22.72
N ASN A 66 0.46 -4.54 -22.79
CA ASN A 66 1.39 -4.59 -21.67
C ASN A 66 1.62 -3.20 -21.10
N THR A 67 1.36 -3.02 -19.81
CA THR A 67 1.58 -1.77 -19.10
C THR A 67 2.62 -1.93 -18.00
N HIS A 68 3.44 -0.89 -17.81
CA HIS A 68 4.38 -0.85 -16.68
C HIS A 68 3.61 -0.62 -15.37
N ASN A 69 3.95 -1.43 -14.37
CA ASN A 69 3.44 -1.27 -13.02
C ASN A 69 4.53 -1.69 -12.02
N ASP A 70 5.70 -1.05 -12.14
CA ASP A 70 6.86 -1.38 -11.33
C ASP A 70 6.55 -1.20 -9.83
N LEU A 71 7.08 -2.09 -8.98
CA LEU A 71 7.05 -1.88 -7.54
C LEU A 71 8.24 -1.01 -7.13
N PRO A 72 8.04 0.03 -6.32
CA PRO A 72 9.12 0.92 -5.92
C PRO A 72 10.18 0.19 -5.10
N GLY A 73 11.44 0.62 -5.24
CA GLY A 73 12.48 0.22 -4.32
C GLY A 73 12.19 0.76 -2.92
N ILE A 74 12.69 0.09 -1.89
CA ILE A 74 12.45 0.45 -0.49
C ILE A 74 13.78 0.48 0.25
N LEU A 75 14.05 1.57 0.95
CA LEU A 75 15.12 1.66 1.93
C LEU A 75 14.49 1.68 3.32
N ALA A 76 14.82 0.72 4.15
CA ALA A 76 14.28 0.58 5.50
C ALA A 76 15.40 0.55 6.54
N PHE A 77 15.20 1.27 7.63
CA PHE A 77 16.04 1.25 8.82
C PHE A 77 15.18 0.98 10.05
N GLY A 78 15.71 0.21 10.97
CA GLY A 78 15.03 -0.08 12.23
C GLY A 78 16.02 -0.20 13.39
N ALA A 79 15.53 0.09 14.59
CA ALA A 79 16.23 -0.13 15.83
C ALA A 79 15.27 -0.73 16.86
N GLN A 80 15.75 -1.68 17.61
CA GLN A 80 15.10 -2.25 18.78
C GLN A 80 15.98 -2.07 20.00
N TYR A 81 15.35 -1.75 21.12
CA TYR A 81 16.01 -1.63 22.41
C TYR A 81 15.34 -2.51 23.46
N GLU A 82 16.14 -3.32 24.16
CA GLU A 82 15.69 -4.10 25.32
C GLU A 82 15.59 -3.21 26.55
N VAL A 83 14.40 -2.63 26.79
CA VAL A 83 14.14 -1.75 27.94
C VAL A 83 14.33 -2.53 29.24
N THR A 84 13.73 -3.71 29.30
CA THR A 84 13.91 -4.72 30.36
C THR A 84 14.13 -6.09 29.72
N LYS A 85 14.31 -7.14 30.55
CA LYS A 85 14.41 -8.52 30.05
C LYS A 85 13.13 -9.01 29.36
N THR A 86 11.99 -8.36 29.62
CA THR A 86 10.66 -8.77 29.11
C THR A 86 10.02 -7.69 28.22
N LEU A 87 10.56 -6.48 28.16
CA LEU A 87 10.00 -5.37 27.40
C LEU A 87 11.00 -4.88 26.36
N ARG A 88 10.57 -4.82 25.11
CA ARG A 88 11.31 -4.31 23.97
C ARG A 88 10.56 -3.15 23.34
N ALA A 89 11.26 -2.07 23.02
CA ALA A 89 10.76 -0.96 22.23
C ALA A 89 11.45 -0.97 20.87
N MET A 90 10.72 -0.60 19.82
CA MET A 90 11.24 -0.59 18.47
C MET A 90 10.72 0.62 17.70
N ALA A 91 11.55 1.09 16.77
CA ALA A 91 11.17 2.12 15.81
C ALA A 91 11.79 1.79 14.46
N SER A 92 11.10 2.14 13.38
CA SER A 92 11.63 1.99 12.03
C SER A 92 11.17 3.14 11.12
N TYR A 93 11.95 3.34 10.07
CA TYR A 93 11.68 4.30 9.02
C TYR A 93 11.84 3.60 7.67
N HIS A 94 10.84 3.79 6.80
CA HIS A 94 10.86 3.27 5.44
C HIS A 94 10.75 4.44 4.46
N TYR A 95 11.56 4.39 3.42
CA TYR A 95 11.53 5.32 2.30
C TYR A 95 11.32 4.55 1.00
N PHE A 96 10.24 4.87 0.29
CA PHE A 96 9.86 4.24 -0.96
C PHE A 96 10.27 5.15 -2.12
N PHE A 97 10.87 4.59 -3.15
CA PHE A 97 11.29 5.31 -4.35
C PHE A 97 10.16 5.31 -5.41
N ASP A 98 8.97 5.81 -5.03
CA ASP A 98 7.77 5.76 -5.87
C ASP A 98 7.95 6.49 -7.20
N LYS A 99 8.67 7.63 -7.18
CA LYS A 99 8.89 8.44 -8.39
C LYS A 99 9.78 7.74 -9.43
N ASP A 100 10.55 6.73 -9.01
CA ASP A 100 11.44 5.95 -9.86
C ASP A 100 10.78 4.66 -10.37
N ALA A 101 9.63 4.26 -9.79
CA ALA A 101 8.86 3.11 -10.21
C ALA A 101 7.90 3.51 -11.35
N ARG A 102 8.09 2.92 -12.53
CA ARG A 102 7.26 3.25 -13.69
C ARG A 102 5.85 2.69 -13.51
N MET A 103 4.87 3.54 -13.62
CA MET A 103 3.45 3.19 -13.60
C MET A 103 2.83 3.43 -14.98
N ASP A 104 1.67 2.84 -15.22
CA ASP A 104 0.89 3.09 -16.43
C ASP A 104 0.76 4.59 -16.70
N ARG A 105 0.96 4.99 -17.97
CA ARG A 105 0.91 6.40 -18.43
C ARG A 105 1.84 7.33 -17.66
N ASN A 106 2.91 6.81 -17.04
CA ASN A 106 3.86 7.56 -16.22
C ASN A 106 3.21 8.32 -15.04
N LYS A 107 2.18 7.77 -14.42
CA LYS A 107 1.46 8.37 -13.27
C LYS A 107 2.39 8.76 -12.11
N GLN A 108 3.50 8.03 -11.92
CA GLN A 108 4.49 8.35 -10.87
C GLN A 108 5.07 9.77 -11.00
N ARG A 109 5.03 10.38 -12.20
CA ARG A 109 5.51 11.76 -12.40
C ARG A 109 4.60 12.81 -11.78
N ALA A 110 3.32 12.48 -11.54
CA ALA A 110 2.38 13.37 -10.87
C ALA A 110 2.56 13.38 -9.34
N LEU A 111 3.34 12.45 -8.78
CA LEU A 111 3.66 12.45 -7.36
C LEU A 111 4.53 13.66 -7.00
N SER A 112 4.17 14.37 -5.93
CA SER A 112 4.95 15.50 -5.39
C SER A 112 6.21 15.05 -4.66
N GLY A 113 6.25 13.79 -4.18
CA GLY A 113 7.35 13.20 -3.44
C GLY A 113 7.25 11.70 -3.32
N ASN A 114 8.25 11.11 -2.72
CA ASN A 114 8.32 9.69 -2.38
C ASN A 114 7.61 9.40 -1.05
N THR A 115 7.05 8.21 -0.90
CA THR A 115 6.39 7.78 0.32
C THR A 115 7.39 7.57 1.45
N GLN A 116 7.01 7.97 2.64
CA GLN A 116 7.77 7.80 3.87
C GLN A 116 6.88 7.19 4.94
N GLU A 117 7.42 6.21 5.66
CA GLU A 117 6.74 5.58 6.78
C GLU A 117 7.56 5.67 8.05
N TYR A 118 6.89 6.05 9.13
CA TYR A 118 7.42 6.12 10.47
C TYR A 118 6.65 5.15 11.34
N LEU A 119 7.36 4.20 11.95
CA LEU A 119 6.77 3.15 12.75
C LEU A 119 7.39 3.15 14.14
N ALA A 120 6.55 2.90 15.15
CA ALA A 120 7.02 2.66 16.49
C ALA A 120 6.12 1.62 17.18
N GLY A 121 6.71 0.82 18.06
CA GLY A 121 5.97 -0.21 18.75
C GLY A 121 6.72 -0.76 19.96
N MET A 122 6.03 -1.59 20.69
CA MET A 122 6.56 -2.31 21.85
C MET A 122 6.08 -3.76 21.86
N GLU A 123 6.91 -4.63 22.39
CA GLU A 123 6.59 -6.01 22.72
C GLU A 123 6.86 -6.25 24.19
N TRP A 124 5.95 -6.94 24.85
CA TRP A 124 6.07 -7.29 26.25
C TRP A 124 5.74 -8.77 26.49
N ASP A 125 6.71 -9.49 27.06
CA ASP A 125 6.54 -10.86 27.51
C ASP A 125 5.81 -10.85 28.86
N VAL A 126 4.47 -10.87 28.81
CA VAL A 126 3.59 -10.79 30.00
C VAL A 126 3.59 -12.08 30.79
N LEU A 127 3.82 -13.21 30.12
CA LEU A 127 3.97 -14.54 30.69
C LEU A 127 5.07 -15.30 29.91
N PRO A 128 5.67 -16.36 30.48
CA PRO A 128 6.68 -17.15 29.76
C PRO A 128 6.22 -17.69 28.38
N ALA A 129 4.91 -17.90 28.22
CA ALA A 129 4.32 -18.39 26.98
C ALA A 129 3.58 -17.33 26.16
N VAL A 130 3.48 -16.07 26.66
CA VAL A 130 2.65 -15.05 26.02
C VAL A 130 3.42 -13.73 25.88
N THR A 131 3.60 -13.29 24.64
CA THR A 131 4.09 -11.97 24.30
C THR A 131 2.94 -11.15 23.71
N VAL A 132 2.72 -9.94 24.18
CA VAL A 132 1.78 -8.99 23.57
C VAL A 132 2.56 -7.88 22.88
N SER A 133 1.98 -7.31 21.82
CA SER A 133 2.57 -6.19 21.09
C SER A 133 1.55 -5.12 20.80
N ALA A 134 2.02 -3.88 20.72
CA ALA A 134 1.25 -2.74 20.25
C ALA A 134 2.16 -1.81 19.47
N GLY A 135 1.61 -1.17 18.44
CA GLY A 135 2.37 -0.22 17.64
C GLY A 135 1.51 0.69 16.79
N GLY A 136 2.17 1.68 16.21
CA GLY A 136 1.56 2.62 15.30
C GLY A 136 2.47 2.93 14.13
N GLN A 137 1.84 3.37 13.05
CA GLN A 137 2.51 3.75 11.81
C GLN A 137 1.89 5.05 11.27
N ARG A 138 2.74 5.93 10.78
CA ARG A 138 2.37 7.07 9.98
C ARG A 138 2.94 6.89 8.59
N THR A 139 2.08 6.84 7.56
CA THR A 139 2.49 6.85 6.16
C THR A 139 2.23 8.22 5.57
N LYS A 140 3.27 8.88 5.09
CA LYS A 140 3.20 10.13 4.36
C LYS A 140 3.37 9.83 2.87
N TYR A 141 2.30 9.92 2.12
CA TYR A 141 2.27 9.67 0.69
C TYR A 141 2.40 10.96 -0.11
N GLY A 142 3.26 10.97 -1.12
CA GLY A 142 3.52 12.15 -1.95
C GLY A 142 2.47 12.35 -3.05
N LEU A 143 1.21 12.57 -2.66
CA LEU A 143 0.06 12.56 -3.56
C LEU A 143 0.06 13.68 -4.62
N GLY A 144 0.62 14.86 -4.29
CA GLY A 144 0.53 16.04 -5.18
C GLY A 144 -0.90 16.58 -5.24
N ASP A 145 -1.33 16.94 -6.44
CA ASP A 145 -2.69 17.44 -6.72
C ASP A 145 -3.75 16.33 -6.86
N GLY A 146 -3.32 15.08 -6.77
CA GLY A 146 -4.22 13.93 -6.92
C GLY A 146 -4.77 13.75 -8.34
N GLY A 147 -4.15 14.35 -9.34
CA GLY A 147 -4.62 14.31 -10.73
C GLY A 147 -4.83 12.91 -11.30
N TYR A 148 -4.12 11.91 -10.80
CA TYR A 148 -4.22 10.52 -11.23
C TYR A 148 -5.14 9.65 -10.37
N LEU A 149 -5.72 10.18 -9.29
CA LEU A 149 -6.66 9.42 -8.46
C LEU A 149 -7.95 9.16 -9.21
N SER A 150 -8.48 7.97 -9.02
CA SER A 150 -9.77 7.54 -9.54
C SER A 150 -10.50 6.68 -8.51
N ASP A 151 -11.80 6.49 -8.70
CA ASP A 151 -12.64 5.58 -7.94
C ASP A 151 -12.13 4.12 -7.95
N MET A 152 -11.46 3.71 -9.02
CA MET A 152 -10.89 2.36 -9.16
C MET A 152 -9.61 2.16 -8.38
N SER A 153 -8.84 3.21 -8.10
CA SER A 153 -7.55 3.11 -7.41
C SER A 153 -7.15 4.45 -6.81
N PHE A 154 -7.06 4.50 -5.49
CA PHE A 154 -6.52 5.67 -4.80
C PHE A 154 -5.75 5.28 -3.55
N VAL A 155 -4.73 6.06 -3.23
CA VAL A 155 -3.94 5.98 -2.00
C VAL A 155 -3.71 7.39 -1.49
N THR A 156 -3.93 7.61 -0.20
CA THR A 156 -3.63 8.87 0.50
C THR A 156 -2.74 8.61 1.70
N SER A 157 -2.21 9.64 2.30
CA SER A 157 -1.49 9.52 3.57
C SER A 157 -2.38 8.86 4.62
N SER A 158 -1.79 8.14 5.56
CA SER A 158 -2.57 7.37 6.53
C SER A 158 -1.86 7.27 7.88
N TYR A 159 -2.61 6.91 8.90
CA TYR A 159 -2.09 6.44 10.18
C TYR A 159 -2.74 5.12 10.55
N SER A 160 -1.97 4.28 11.22
CA SER A 160 -2.37 2.94 11.60
C SER A 160 -2.04 2.66 13.05
N VAL A 161 -2.85 1.82 13.67
CA VAL A 161 -2.55 1.23 14.97
C VAL A 161 -2.75 -0.27 14.89
N GLY A 162 -1.91 -1.02 15.60
CA GLY A 162 -1.96 -2.47 15.60
C GLY A 162 -1.70 -3.04 17.00
N PHE A 163 -2.30 -4.18 17.25
CA PHE A 163 -2.13 -4.97 18.46
C PHE A 163 -1.93 -6.43 18.09
N GLY A 164 -1.09 -7.12 18.82
CA GLY A 164 -0.81 -8.52 18.56
C GLY A 164 -0.56 -9.31 19.82
N ALA A 165 -0.70 -10.63 19.69
CA ALA A 165 -0.30 -11.59 20.70
C ALA A 165 0.39 -12.78 20.03
N LYS A 166 1.50 -13.21 20.61
CA LYS A 166 2.21 -14.45 20.29
C LYS A 166 2.11 -15.39 21.47
N ILE A 167 1.57 -16.59 21.26
CA ILE A 167 1.29 -17.57 22.28
C ILE A 167 2.06 -18.84 21.95
N SER A 168 2.97 -19.27 22.83
CA SER A 168 3.64 -20.57 22.70
C SER A 168 2.65 -21.68 23.08
N ILE A 169 2.13 -22.38 22.06
CA ILE A 169 1.16 -23.47 22.24
C ILE A 169 1.82 -24.84 22.41
N ALA A 170 3.08 -24.95 21.99
CA ALA A 170 3.94 -26.11 22.22
C ALA A 170 5.42 -25.65 22.30
N LYS A 171 6.33 -26.59 22.62
CA LYS A 171 7.78 -26.27 22.69
C LYS A 171 8.33 -25.74 21.36
N ASN A 172 7.78 -26.20 20.27
CA ASN A 172 8.20 -25.86 18.91
C ASN A 172 7.08 -25.19 18.08
N ALA A 173 5.97 -24.73 18.71
CA ALA A 173 4.89 -24.10 17.97
C ALA A 173 4.38 -22.84 18.69
N LYS A 174 4.20 -21.76 17.92
CA LYS A 174 3.72 -20.46 18.38
C LYS A 174 2.56 -20.00 17.51
N LEU A 175 1.47 -19.58 18.14
CA LEU A 175 0.31 -18.98 17.50
C LEU A 175 0.47 -17.45 17.56
N ASN A 176 0.35 -16.79 16.42
CA ASN A 176 0.33 -15.34 16.31
C ASN A 176 -1.08 -14.88 15.95
N ILE A 177 -1.59 -13.89 16.66
CA ILE A 177 -2.87 -13.23 16.37
C ILE A 177 -2.58 -11.74 16.35
N ALA A 178 -3.03 -11.03 15.31
CA ALA A 178 -2.83 -9.61 15.20
C ALA A 178 -4.06 -8.91 14.62
N TYR A 179 -4.33 -7.72 15.10
CA TYR A 179 -5.32 -6.82 14.55
C TYR A 179 -4.66 -5.52 14.16
N PHE A 180 -4.98 -5.01 12.98
CA PHE A 180 -4.42 -3.80 12.42
C PHE A 180 -5.53 -2.94 11.83
N TRP A 181 -5.56 -1.67 12.20
CA TRP A 181 -6.50 -0.67 11.73
C TRP A 181 -5.77 0.48 11.09
N THR A 182 -6.16 0.86 9.88
CA THR A 182 -5.61 2.00 9.14
C THR A 182 -6.72 2.97 8.77
N HIS A 183 -6.50 4.23 9.08
CA HIS A 183 -7.31 5.34 8.60
C HIS A 183 -6.51 6.15 7.58
N TYR A 184 -7.07 6.31 6.38
CA TYR A 184 -6.51 7.12 5.32
C TYR A 184 -7.02 8.54 5.42
N GLU A 185 -6.15 9.53 5.19
CA GLU A 185 -6.52 10.93 5.20
C GLU A 185 -7.52 11.21 4.09
N HIS A 186 -8.48 12.02 4.43
CA HIS A 186 -9.48 12.49 3.50
C HIS A 186 -8.86 13.39 2.42
N PHE A 187 -9.19 13.13 1.17
CA PHE A 187 -8.75 13.93 0.05
C PHE A 187 -9.92 14.30 -0.85
N LYS A 188 -10.06 15.60 -1.13
CA LYS A 188 -11.05 16.13 -2.08
C LYS A 188 -10.37 16.69 -3.30
N LYS A 189 -10.90 16.37 -4.47
CA LYS A 189 -10.47 16.88 -5.75
C LYS A 189 -11.66 17.46 -6.48
N SER A 190 -11.59 18.73 -6.87
CA SER A 190 -12.62 19.37 -7.70
C SER A 190 -12.04 19.69 -9.08
N TYR A 191 -12.84 19.48 -10.10
CA TYR A 191 -12.49 19.76 -11.49
C TYR A 191 -13.73 20.04 -12.33
N ASP A 192 -13.55 20.90 -13.35
CA ASP A 192 -14.60 21.19 -14.30
C ASP A 192 -14.46 20.26 -15.52
N GLN A 193 -15.58 19.75 -16.00
CA GLN A 193 -15.66 18.92 -17.17
C GLN A 193 -16.74 19.45 -18.10
N THR A 194 -16.38 19.71 -19.35
CA THR A 194 -17.36 20.07 -20.38
C THR A 194 -17.92 18.79 -20.99
N ILE A 195 -19.22 18.57 -20.84
CA ILE A 195 -19.94 17.43 -21.43
C ILE A 195 -20.71 17.90 -22.64
N ALA A 196 -20.47 17.28 -23.81
CA ALA A 196 -21.26 17.51 -25.01
C ALA A 196 -22.49 16.60 -24.99
N ALA A 197 -23.68 17.16 -24.88
CA ALA A 197 -24.95 16.43 -24.91
C ALA A 197 -25.92 17.11 -25.89
N ALA A 198 -26.49 16.34 -26.80
CA ALA A 198 -27.52 16.80 -27.75
C ALA A 198 -27.14 18.04 -28.59
N GLY A 199 -25.86 18.19 -28.92
CA GLY A 199 -25.35 19.35 -29.70
C GLY A 199 -25.08 20.61 -28.88
N GLN A 200 -25.21 20.54 -27.56
CA GLN A 200 -24.86 21.60 -26.62
C GLN A 200 -23.71 21.17 -25.72
N SER A 201 -22.86 22.12 -25.33
CA SER A 201 -21.83 21.91 -24.34
C SER A 201 -22.32 22.41 -22.99
N VAL A 202 -22.24 21.55 -21.98
CA VAL A 202 -22.58 21.89 -20.58
C VAL A 202 -21.34 21.71 -19.73
N ASP A 203 -20.98 22.75 -18.99
CA ASP A 203 -19.90 22.68 -18.01
C ASP A 203 -20.44 22.12 -16.71
N VAL A 204 -19.83 21.03 -16.25
CA VAL A 204 -20.20 20.33 -15.00
C VAL A 204 -19.03 20.43 -14.03
N HIS A 205 -19.34 20.99 -12.85
CA HIS A 205 -18.37 20.99 -11.74
C HIS A 205 -18.47 19.67 -10.99
N ASN A 206 -17.37 18.92 -10.97
CA ASN A 206 -17.27 17.63 -10.29
C ASN A 206 -16.45 17.78 -9.01
N THR A 207 -16.80 17.02 -8.00
CA THR A 207 -16.01 16.88 -6.77
C THR A 207 -15.92 15.41 -6.41
N ASP A 208 -14.71 14.88 -6.44
CA ASP A 208 -14.39 13.53 -5.97
C ASP A 208 -13.95 13.60 -4.52
N ASP A 209 -14.50 12.75 -3.69
CA ASP A 209 -14.25 12.67 -2.25
C ASP A 209 -13.71 11.29 -1.90
N PHE A 210 -12.42 11.21 -1.57
CA PHE A 210 -11.72 9.97 -1.31
C PHE A 210 -11.56 9.74 0.18
N THR A 211 -12.20 8.67 0.68
CA THR A 211 -12.06 8.20 2.08
C THR A 211 -11.86 6.70 2.10
N ARG A 212 -11.03 6.21 3.01
CA ARG A 212 -10.78 4.78 3.17
C ARG A 212 -10.42 4.43 4.60
N THR A 213 -10.88 3.28 5.05
CA THR A 213 -10.48 2.65 6.31
C THR A 213 -10.25 1.17 6.07
N ASN A 214 -9.12 0.64 6.53
CA ASN A 214 -8.83 -0.78 6.47
C ASN A 214 -8.82 -1.37 7.88
N LYS A 215 -9.36 -2.57 8.01
CA LYS A 215 -9.31 -3.40 9.23
C LYS A 215 -8.83 -4.79 8.82
N VAL A 216 -7.77 -5.25 9.46
CA VAL A 216 -7.16 -6.54 9.12
C VAL A 216 -7.03 -7.37 10.40
N LEU A 217 -7.52 -8.59 10.37
CA LEU A 217 -7.25 -9.61 11.37
C LEU A 217 -6.32 -10.65 10.74
N GLY A 218 -5.17 -10.88 11.38
CA GLY A 218 -4.19 -11.87 10.96
C GLY A 218 -4.06 -12.98 11.97
N VAL A 219 -3.92 -14.21 11.49
CA VAL A 219 -3.57 -15.38 12.29
C VAL A 219 -2.42 -16.11 11.60
N GLY A 220 -1.38 -16.45 12.34
CA GLY A 220 -0.21 -17.17 11.85
C GLY A 220 0.23 -18.27 12.81
N LEU A 221 0.87 -19.28 12.28
CA LEU A 221 1.45 -20.38 13.04
C LEU A 221 2.93 -20.54 12.66
N ASP A 222 3.82 -20.38 13.65
CA ASP A 222 5.25 -20.64 13.50
C ASP A 222 5.56 -22.02 14.06
N ILE A 223 6.28 -22.84 13.30
CA ILE A 223 6.72 -24.17 13.70
C ILE A 223 8.22 -24.28 13.52
N ASP A 224 8.94 -24.53 14.61
CA ASP A 224 10.38 -24.79 14.61
C ASP A 224 10.59 -26.32 14.45
N PHE A 225 11.38 -26.74 13.48
CA PHE A 225 11.66 -28.14 13.14
C PHE A 225 12.98 -28.61 13.75
#